data_964dedce742315ea47ffa1c5633af6d1
#
_entry.id   964dedce742315ea47ffa1c5633af6d1
#
_cell.length_a   1.000
_cell.length_b   1.000
_cell.length_c   1.000
_cell.angle_alpha   90.00
_cell.angle_beta   90.00
_cell.angle_gamma   90.00
#
_symmetry.space_group_name_H-M   'P 1'
#
loop_
_entity.id
_entity.type
_entity.pdbx_description
1 polymer ?
#
loop_
_entity_poly.entity_id
_entity_poly.type
_entity_poly.pdbx_seq_one_letter_code
_entity_poly.pdbx_strand_id
1 'polypeptide(L)'
;MAAVLATGPHAVLSHGSAAELWAIHRSKGLPEVTRRSGGTTRSAVLLHQTRVLEPVEMTIEAGIPVTSLERTLLDIAAGRDERQLEHDVVAADRTGRLRWSELQRLLDRTPRRPGVGRLRRVANRVSPHAVDAKSPTEVDFWRCVVRWAFPSHR
;
A
#
# COMPACT_ATOMS: atom_id res chain seq x y z
N MET A 1 -12.10 -8.50 -12.48
CA MET A 1 -12.42 -7.95 -13.82
C MET A 1 -13.88 -7.50 -13.94
N ALA A 2 -14.86 -8.37 -13.77
CA ALA A 2 -16.28 -8.00 -13.94
C ALA A 2 -16.75 -6.80 -13.09
N ALA A 3 -16.30 -6.69 -11.84
CA ALA A 3 -16.69 -5.60 -10.94
C ALA A 3 -16.25 -4.21 -11.46
N VAL A 4 -15.03 -4.10 -11.99
CA VAL A 4 -14.50 -2.85 -12.55
C VAL A 4 -15.25 -2.46 -13.83
N LEU A 5 -15.49 -3.43 -14.72
CA LEU A 5 -16.24 -3.21 -15.94
C LEU A 5 -17.71 -2.80 -15.67
N ALA A 6 -18.31 -3.36 -14.61
CA ALA A 6 -19.70 -3.08 -14.24
C ALA A 6 -19.90 -1.67 -13.64
N THR A 7 -18.84 -1.04 -13.12
CA THR A 7 -18.89 0.27 -12.47
C THR A 7 -18.57 1.46 -13.41
N GLY A 8 -18.20 1.15 -14.66
CA GLY A 8 -17.98 2.15 -15.73
C GLY A 8 -16.54 2.64 -15.86
N PRO A 9 -16.27 3.52 -16.83
CA PRO A 9 -14.93 4.02 -17.11
C PRO A 9 -14.35 4.74 -15.88
N HIS A 10 -13.04 4.61 -15.68
CA HIS A 10 -12.27 5.20 -14.57
C HIS A 10 -12.53 4.60 -13.18
N ALA A 11 -13.18 3.45 -13.09
CA ALA A 11 -13.25 2.67 -11.86
C ALA A 11 -12.00 1.78 -11.72
N VAL A 12 -11.47 1.67 -10.53
CA VAL A 12 -10.31 0.82 -10.20
C VAL A 12 -10.64 -0.09 -9.03
N LEU A 13 -10.14 -1.30 -9.05
CA LEU A 13 -10.20 -2.20 -7.91
C LEU A 13 -9.48 -1.56 -6.72
N SER A 14 -10.03 -1.66 -5.50
CA SER A 14 -9.50 -0.94 -4.33
C SER A 14 -9.72 -1.69 -3.03
N HIS A 15 -9.27 -1.13 -1.92
CA HIS A 15 -9.48 -1.64 -0.56
C HIS A 15 -9.13 -3.13 -0.42
N GLY A 16 -10.03 -3.93 0.15
CA GLY A 16 -9.81 -5.36 0.39
C GLY A 16 -9.62 -6.16 -0.90
N SER A 17 -10.34 -5.82 -1.96
CA SER A 17 -10.21 -6.51 -3.25
C SER A 17 -8.86 -6.22 -3.94
N ALA A 18 -8.35 -4.99 -3.81
CA ALA A 18 -7.00 -4.67 -4.27
C ALA A 18 -5.94 -5.37 -3.40
N ALA A 19 -6.14 -5.40 -2.08
CA ALA A 19 -5.24 -6.10 -1.16
C ALA A 19 -5.15 -7.61 -1.46
N GLU A 20 -6.24 -8.23 -1.88
CA GLU A 20 -6.24 -9.63 -2.33
C GLU A 20 -5.47 -9.80 -3.65
N LEU A 21 -5.68 -8.92 -4.62
CA LEU A 21 -4.95 -8.94 -5.89
C LEU A 21 -3.44 -8.74 -5.68
N TRP A 22 -3.06 -7.88 -4.72
CA TRP A 22 -1.68 -7.66 -4.30
C TRP A 22 -1.10 -8.78 -3.42
N ALA A 23 -1.88 -9.84 -3.11
CA ALA A 23 -1.52 -10.94 -2.21
C ALA A 23 -1.14 -10.49 -0.77
N ILE A 24 -1.73 -9.38 -0.30
CA ILE A 24 -1.55 -8.87 1.07
C ILE A 24 -2.39 -9.68 2.05
N HIS A 25 -3.69 -9.80 1.77
CA HIS A 25 -4.62 -10.63 2.54
C HIS A 25 -5.83 -11.01 1.68
N ARG A 26 -6.58 -12.02 2.12
CA ARG A 26 -7.85 -12.39 1.47
C ARG A 26 -8.96 -11.42 1.85
N SER A 27 -9.67 -10.92 0.87
CA SER A 27 -10.90 -10.17 1.07
C SER A 27 -12.08 -11.11 1.27
N LYS A 28 -12.93 -10.77 2.24
CA LYS A 28 -14.19 -11.48 2.49
C LYS A 28 -15.33 -10.49 2.25
N GLY A 29 -16.02 -10.58 1.17
CA GLY A 29 -17.16 -9.72 0.90
C GLY A 29 -17.37 -9.41 -0.58
N LEU A 30 -18.15 -8.39 -0.84
CA LEU A 30 -18.37 -7.91 -2.19
C LEU A 30 -17.08 -7.27 -2.75
N PRO A 31 -16.86 -7.37 -4.06
CA PRO A 31 -15.76 -6.66 -4.71
C PRO A 31 -15.81 -5.16 -4.42
N GLU A 32 -14.66 -4.58 -4.07
CA GLU A 32 -14.52 -3.18 -3.71
C GLU A 32 -13.86 -2.40 -4.85
N VAL A 33 -14.49 -1.30 -5.23
CA VAL A 33 -14.05 -0.47 -6.36
C VAL A 33 -14.06 0.99 -5.94
N THR A 34 -13.03 1.74 -6.32
CA THR A 34 -12.96 3.19 -6.14
C THR A 34 -13.14 3.92 -7.48
N ARG A 35 -13.84 5.05 -7.45
CA ARG A 35 -14.10 5.91 -8.59
C ARG A 35 -14.08 7.39 -8.19
N ARG A 36 -13.70 8.27 -9.12
CA ARG A 36 -13.60 9.75 -8.91
C ARG A 36 -14.96 10.42 -8.87
N SER A 37 -16.00 10.14 -8.89
CA SER A 37 -17.34 10.75 -8.85
C SER A 37 -18.36 10.13 -9.80
N GLY A 38 -19.61 10.25 -9.42
CA GLY A 38 -20.77 9.84 -10.21
C GLY A 38 -20.85 8.32 -10.40
N GLY A 39 -22.01 7.78 -10.55
CA GLY A 39 -22.30 6.39 -10.86
C GLY A 39 -23.24 5.76 -9.86
N THR A 40 -24.04 4.86 -10.38
CA THR A 40 -25.00 4.07 -9.62
C THR A 40 -24.29 2.88 -9.01
N THR A 41 -24.48 2.66 -7.70
CA THR A 41 -24.07 1.45 -7.03
C THR A 41 -24.91 0.28 -7.58
N ARG A 42 -24.27 -0.73 -8.13
CA ARG A 42 -24.93 -2.00 -8.41
C ARG A 42 -24.83 -2.89 -7.17
N SER A 43 -25.86 -3.61 -6.85
CA SER A 43 -25.99 -4.41 -5.62
C SER A 43 -24.90 -5.49 -5.40
N ALA A 44 -24.06 -5.74 -6.40
CA ALA A 44 -22.99 -6.76 -6.36
C ALA A 44 -21.57 -6.19 -6.15
N VAL A 45 -21.41 -4.88 -5.89
CA VAL A 45 -20.11 -4.20 -5.75
C VAL A 45 -20.21 -3.13 -4.67
N LEU A 46 -19.21 -3.04 -3.81
CA LEU A 46 -19.06 -1.95 -2.86
C LEU A 46 -18.30 -0.79 -3.54
N LEU A 47 -19.01 0.30 -3.81
CA LEU A 47 -18.47 1.46 -4.48
C LEU A 47 -17.97 2.49 -3.49
N HIS A 48 -16.67 2.77 -3.51
CA HIS A 48 -16.05 3.88 -2.81
C HIS A 48 -15.92 5.09 -3.75
N GLN A 49 -16.20 6.28 -3.23
CA GLN A 49 -16.05 7.53 -3.98
C GLN A 49 -14.89 8.34 -3.40
N THR A 50 -14.09 8.92 -4.28
CA THR A 50 -13.02 9.84 -3.88
C THR A 50 -13.02 11.07 -4.79
N ARG A 51 -12.72 12.23 -4.23
CA ARG A 51 -12.56 13.46 -5.01
C ARG A 51 -11.26 13.48 -5.79
N VAL A 52 -10.23 12.85 -5.25
CA VAL A 52 -8.89 12.85 -5.83
C VAL A 52 -8.38 11.42 -5.89
N LEU A 53 -7.98 11.00 -7.08
CA LEU A 53 -7.27 9.76 -7.35
C LEU A 53 -6.20 10.11 -8.37
N GLU A 54 -4.98 10.28 -7.90
CA GLU A 54 -3.86 10.69 -8.74
C GLU A 54 -3.41 9.53 -9.64
N PRO A 55 -2.88 9.81 -10.85
CA PRO A 55 -2.38 8.75 -11.73
C PRO A 55 -1.36 7.81 -11.06
N VAL A 56 -0.50 8.35 -10.18
CA VAL A 56 0.49 7.56 -9.42
C VAL A 56 -0.15 6.62 -8.40
N GLU A 57 -1.40 6.84 -8.05
CA GLU A 57 -2.18 6.02 -7.12
C GLU A 57 -2.93 4.86 -7.81
N MET A 58 -2.76 4.73 -9.12
CA MET A 58 -3.41 3.70 -9.95
C MET A 58 -2.38 2.96 -10.79
N THR A 59 -2.64 1.71 -11.08
CA THR A 59 -1.85 0.87 -11.98
C THR A 59 -2.70 -0.22 -12.61
N ILE A 60 -2.08 -1.06 -13.41
CA ILE A 60 -2.70 -2.28 -13.95
C ILE A 60 -1.94 -3.47 -13.39
N GLU A 61 -2.66 -4.38 -12.75
CA GLU A 61 -2.14 -5.63 -12.24
C GLU A 61 -2.95 -6.80 -12.80
N ALA A 62 -2.27 -7.77 -13.41
CA ALA A 62 -2.91 -8.90 -14.09
C ALA A 62 -4.01 -8.47 -15.10
N GLY A 63 -3.82 -7.33 -15.78
CA GLY A 63 -4.79 -6.75 -16.71
C GLY A 63 -5.99 -6.07 -16.04
N ILE A 64 -5.97 -5.86 -14.73
CA ILE A 64 -7.05 -5.24 -13.96
C ILE A 64 -6.59 -3.84 -13.49
N PRO A 65 -7.32 -2.77 -13.81
CA PRO A 65 -7.09 -1.47 -13.19
C PRO A 65 -7.30 -1.56 -11.67
N VAL A 66 -6.28 -1.16 -10.91
CA VAL A 66 -6.23 -1.32 -9.46
C VAL A 66 -5.53 -0.13 -8.80
N THR A 67 -5.83 0.16 -7.55
CA THR A 67 -5.04 1.12 -6.76
C THR A 67 -3.61 0.61 -6.57
N SER A 68 -2.63 1.51 -6.62
CA SER A 68 -1.23 1.17 -6.32
C SER A 68 -1.12 0.48 -4.95
N LEU A 69 -0.05 -0.25 -4.72
CA LEU A 69 0.16 -0.98 -3.46
C LEU A 69 0.12 -0.03 -2.26
N GLU A 70 0.77 1.14 -2.37
CA GLU A 70 0.81 2.19 -1.35
C GLU A 70 -0.58 2.77 -1.07
N ARG A 71 -1.35 3.02 -2.15
CA ARG A 71 -2.71 3.52 -2.04
C ARG A 71 -3.66 2.45 -1.45
N THR A 72 -3.48 1.19 -1.79
CA THR A 72 -4.24 0.08 -1.23
C THR A 72 -4.04 -0.02 0.28
N LEU A 73 -2.79 0.08 0.77
CA LEU A 73 -2.49 0.11 2.20
C LEU A 73 -3.19 1.27 2.93
N LEU A 74 -3.22 2.45 2.31
CA LEU A 74 -3.92 3.61 2.84
C LEU A 74 -5.44 3.39 2.91
N ASP A 75 -6.03 2.82 1.86
CA ASP A 75 -7.47 2.58 1.78
C ASP A 75 -7.95 1.56 2.83
N ILE A 76 -7.18 0.48 3.08
CA ILE A 76 -7.53 -0.51 4.11
C ILE A 76 -7.24 -0.04 5.53
N ALA A 77 -6.32 0.92 5.73
CA ALA A 77 -5.89 1.37 7.06
C ALA A 77 -7.03 1.92 7.92
N ALA A 78 -8.09 2.46 7.32
CA ALA A 78 -9.24 2.98 8.06
C ALA A 78 -10.01 1.88 8.81
N GLY A 79 -10.13 0.69 8.22
CA GLY A 79 -10.87 -0.45 8.75
C GLY A 79 -10.01 -1.48 9.50
N ARG A 80 -8.70 -1.25 9.65
CA ARG A 80 -7.76 -2.17 10.30
C ARG A 80 -7.37 -1.69 11.69
N ASP A 81 -7.24 -2.60 12.63
CA ASP A 81 -6.49 -2.32 13.86
C ASP A 81 -4.97 -2.27 13.56
N GLU A 82 -4.19 -1.88 14.56
CA GLU A 82 -2.75 -1.66 14.34
C GLU A 82 -1.98 -2.97 14.05
N ARG A 83 -2.38 -4.07 14.68
CA ARG A 83 -1.78 -5.38 14.47
C ARG A 83 -2.09 -5.94 13.08
N GLN A 84 -3.35 -5.84 12.66
CA GLN A 84 -3.76 -6.25 11.31
C GLN A 84 -3.03 -5.44 10.24
N LEU A 85 -2.94 -4.12 10.44
CA LEU A 85 -2.25 -3.24 9.52
C LEU A 85 -0.74 -3.52 9.44
N GLU A 86 -0.13 -3.88 10.56
CA GLU A 86 1.27 -4.30 10.59
C GLU A 86 1.50 -5.57 9.76
N HIS A 87 0.62 -6.57 9.89
CA HIS A 87 0.66 -7.76 9.05
C HIS A 87 0.50 -7.40 7.56
N ASP A 88 -0.44 -6.51 7.22
CA ASP A 88 -0.68 -6.08 5.85
C ASP A 88 0.53 -5.35 5.26
N VAL A 89 1.18 -4.46 6.03
CA VAL A 89 2.39 -3.74 5.60
C VAL A 89 3.58 -4.70 5.42
N VAL A 90 3.78 -5.64 6.34
CA VAL A 90 4.82 -6.67 6.22
C VAL A 90 4.57 -7.57 5.01
N ALA A 91 3.31 -7.96 4.77
CA ALA A 91 2.97 -8.75 3.59
C ALA A 91 3.24 -7.98 2.29
N ALA A 92 2.88 -6.69 2.26
CA ALA A 92 3.16 -5.81 1.12
C ALA A 92 4.67 -5.67 0.86
N ASP A 93 5.48 -5.47 1.90
CA ASP A 93 6.94 -5.38 1.78
C ASP A 93 7.55 -6.67 1.22
N ARG A 94 7.07 -7.83 1.66
CA ARG A 94 7.50 -9.15 1.17
C ARG A 94 7.24 -9.37 -0.32
N THR A 95 6.31 -8.64 -0.93
CA THR A 95 6.11 -8.70 -2.38
C THR A 95 7.29 -8.14 -3.16
N GLY A 96 8.19 -7.37 -2.53
CA GLY A 96 9.26 -6.61 -3.16
C GLY A 96 8.78 -5.46 -4.05
N ARG A 97 7.50 -5.14 -4.01
CA ARG A 97 6.85 -4.14 -4.87
C ARG A 97 6.46 -2.86 -4.12
N LEU A 98 6.50 -2.88 -2.78
CA LEU A 98 6.22 -1.72 -1.94
C LEU A 98 7.35 -0.68 -2.07
N ARG A 99 6.99 0.52 -2.48
CA ARG A 99 7.91 1.65 -2.59
C ARG A 99 7.74 2.56 -1.38
N TRP A 100 8.61 2.39 -0.40
CA TRP A 100 8.54 3.12 0.87
C TRP A 100 8.52 4.64 0.70
N SER A 101 9.30 5.18 -0.25
CA SER A 101 9.31 6.61 -0.55
C SER A 101 7.97 7.10 -1.11
N GLU A 102 7.30 6.31 -1.93
CA GLU A 102 5.96 6.65 -2.45
C GLU A 102 4.90 6.56 -1.35
N LEU A 103 4.99 5.54 -0.49
CA LEU A 103 4.11 5.44 0.68
C LEU A 103 4.25 6.68 1.56
N GLN A 104 5.47 7.12 1.87
CA GLN A 104 5.71 8.31 2.68
C GLN A 104 5.13 9.57 2.01
N ARG A 105 5.40 9.77 0.71
CA ARG A 105 4.82 10.90 -0.04
C ARG A 105 3.29 10.89 -0.03
N LEU A 106 2.67 9.71 -0.17
CA LEU A 106 1.21 9.57 -0.12
C LEU A 106 0.67 9.96 1.25
N LEU A 107 1.30 9.50 2.34
CA LEU A 107 0.91 9.84 3.71
C LEU A 107 1.05 11.34 3.98
N ASP A 108 2.07 11.99 3.43
CA ASP A 108 2.30 13.43 3.59
C ASP A 108 1.27 14.27 2.83
N ARG A 109 0.84 13.81 1.66
CA ARG A 109 -0.22 14.48 0.87
C ARG A 109 -1.63 14.29 1.46
N THR A 110 -1.83 13.28 2.29
CA THR A 110 -3.17 12.89 2.76
C THR A 110 -3.31 12.87 4.29
N PRO A 111 -2.82 13.88 5.02
CA PRO A 111 -2.70 13.83 6.48
C PRO A 111 -4.03 13.68 7.22
N ARG A 112 -5.14 14.08 6.59
CA ARG A 112 -6.48 14.07 7.19
C ARG A 112 -7.30 12.83 6.83
N ARG A 113 -6.76 11.90 6.04
CA ARG A 113 -7.49 10.67 5.70
C ARG A 113 -7.61 9.73 6.89
N PRO A 114 -8.76 9.07 7.08
CA PRO A 114 -8.90 8.03 8.10
C PRO A 114 -7.81 6.96 7.95
N GLY A 115 -7.21 6.55 9.07
CA GLY A 115 -6.17 5.52 9.09
C GLY A 115 -4.73 6.01 8.82
N VAL A 116 -4.52 7.22 8.26
CA VAL A 116 -3.18 7.75 7.95
C VAL A 116 -2.25 7.73 9.15
N GLY A 117 -2.70 8.22 10.30
CA GLY A 117 -1.87 8.26 11.52
C GLY A 117 -1.46 6.86 11.99
N ARG A 118 -2.36 5.87 11.85
CA ARG A 118 -2.06 4.48 12.17
C ARG A 118 -1.08 3.89 11.18
N LEU A 119 -1.32 4.06 9.90
CA LEU A 119 -0.43 3.57 8.85
C LEU A 119 0.97 4.19 8.95
N ARG A 120 1.07 5.48 9.29
CA ARG A 120 2.36 6.15 9.50
C ARG A 120 3.13 5.54 10.67
N ARG A 121 2.47 5.27 11.81
CA ARG A 121 3.14 4.61 12.95
C ARG A 121 3.64 3.21 12.59
N VAL A 122 2.82 2.42 11.91
CA VAL A 122 3.20 1.08 11.46
C VAL A 122 4.33 1.15 10.44
N ALA A 123 4.23 2.01 9.42
CA ALA A 123 5.26 2.20 8.41
C ALA A 123 6.61 2.58 9.02
N ASN A 124 6.63 3.53 9.97
CA ASN A 124 7.87 3.93 10.66
C ASN A 124 8.50 2.79 11.49
N ARG A 125 7.71 1.82 11.95
CA ARG A 125 8.18 0.67 12.73
C ARG A 125 8.70 -0.46 11.84
N VAL A 126 8.07 -0.68 10.71
CA VAL A 126 8.36 -1.80 9.79
C VAL A 126 9.36 -1.42 8.70
N SER A 127 9.46 -0.15 8.34
CA SER A 127 10.36 0.31 7.28
C SER A 127 11.80 -0.13 7.51
N PRO A 128 12.51 -0.61 6.48
CA PRO A 128 13.95 -0.91 6.56
C PRO A 128 14.79 0.27 7.06
N HIS A 129 14.36 1.51 6.78
CA HIS A 129 15.00 2.73 7.27
C HIS A 129 14.74 3.01 8.75
N ALA A 130 13.78 2.32 9.39
CA ALA A 130 13.55 2.44 10.84
C ALA A 130 14.63 1.72 11.67
N VAL A 131 15.33 0.78 11.08
CA VAL A 131 16.45 0.06 11.70
C VAL A 131 17.67 0.97 11.78
N ASP A 132 17.90 1.81 10.77
CA ASP A 132 19.01 2.78 10.76
C ASP A 132 18.89 3.88 11.83
N ALA A 133 17.68 4.14 12.32
CA ALA A 133 17.42 5.15 13.36
C ALA A 133 17.58 4.63 14.80
N LYS A 134 17.73 3.32 15.00
CA LYS A 134 17.68 2.70 16.34
C LYS A 134 19.01 2.23 16.94
N SER A 135 20.07 2.15 16.17
CA SER A 135 21.39 1.81 16.76
C SER A 135 22.57 2.24 15.88
N PRO A 136 23.45 3.13 16.38
CA PRO A 136 24.71 3.44 15.70
C PRO A 136 25.67 2.24 15.59
N THR A 137 25.50 1.25 16.45
CA THR A 137 26.37 0.07 16.56
C THR A 137 26.14 -0.99 15.46
N GLU A 138 24.94 -1.08 14.90
CA GLU A 138 24.62 -2.08 13.88
C GLU A 138 25.05 -1.61 12.47
N VAL A 139 25.01 -0.31 12.24
CA VAL A 139 25.50 0.30 10.98
C VAL A 139 27.03 0.09 10.84
N ASP A 140 27.75 0.18 11.93
CA ASP A 140 29.19 -0.06 11.96
C ASP A 140 29.54 -1.54 11.75
N PHE A 141 28.72 -2.46 12.23
CA PHE A 141 28.92 -3.90 12.01
C PHE A 141 28.77 -4.26 10.52
N TRP A 142 27.72 -3.81 9.84
CA TRP A 142 27.53 -4.08 8.41
C TRP A 142 28.55 -3.36 7.52
N ARG A 143 28.97 -2.16 7.88
CA ARG A 143 30.09 -1.45 7.20
C ARG A 143 31.40 -2.21 7.36
N CYS A 144 31.64 -2.80 8.52
CA CYS A 144 32.81 -3.64 8.77
C CYS A 144 32.80 -4.92 7.95
N VAL A 145 31.64 -5.62 7.88
CA VAL A 145 31.46 -6.87 7.13
C VAL A 145 31.63 -6.64 5.64
N VAL A 146 31.03 -5.59 5.07
CA VAL A 146 31.15 -5.26 3.64
C VAL A 146 32.59 -4.87 3.28
N ARG A 147 33.28 -4.13 4.15
CA ARG A 147 34.67 -3.73 3.93
C ARG A 147 35.67 -4.90 4.01
N TRP A 148 35.33 -5.93 4.77
CA TRP A 148 36.14 -7.14 4.93
C TRP A 148 35.87 -8.16 3.79
N ALA A 149 34.66 -8.26 3.31
CA ALA A 149 34.24 -9.23 2.28
C ALA A 149 34.62 -8.81 0.83
N PHE A 150 34.85 -7.50 0.58
CA PHE A 150 35.23 -6.99 -0.75
C PHE A 150 36.39 -5.99 -0.66
N PRO A 151 37.64 -6.46 -0.54
CA PRO A 151 38.78 -5.59 -0.70
C PRO A 151 38.83 -5.12 -2.16
N SER A 152 38.76 -3.78 -2.35
CA SER A 152 38.94 -3.14 -3.65
C SER A 152 40.32 -3.45 -4.17
N HIS A 153 40.46 -4.28 -5.19
CA HIS A 153 41.67 -4.39 -5.98
C HIS A 153 41.83 -3.08 -6.77
N ARG A 154 42.98 -2.43 -6.56
CA ARG A 154 43.54 -1.42 -7.48
C ARG A 154 44.14 -2.11 -8.67
#